data_4843baece5c2b781966907d8941ae353
#
_entry.id   4843baece5c2b781966907d8941ae353
#
_cell.length_a   1.000
_cell.length_b   1.000
_cell.length_c   1.000
_cell.angle_alpha   90.00
_cell.angle_beta   90.00
_cell.angle_gamma   90.00
#
_symmetry.space_group_name_H-M   'P 1'
#
loop_
_entity.id
_entity.type
_entity.pdbx_description
1 polymer ?
#
loop_
_entity_poly.entity_id
_entity_poly.type
_entity_poly.pdbx_seq_one_letter_code
_entity_poly.pdbx_strand_id
1 'polypeptide(L)'
;HDLRRCVVVHRYQMDLAVPLWPRFGKLWVGEAQRLRDRLGTCQDIAMLEGLMAPHGPLTRWRHRLAPLVAARRAVHVAAASRLAARLFAEKPRAFRRRLLALGESAHDAD
;
A
#
# COMPACT_ATOMS: atom_id res chain seq x y z
N HIS A 1 2.43 -5.99 -8.65
CA HIS A 1 1.61 -5.11 -9.50
C HIS A 1 0.14 -5.09 -9.11
N ASP A 2 -0.47 -6.25 -8.88
CA ASP A 2 -1.89 -6.34 -8.54
C ASP A 2 -2.19 -5.68 -7.20
N LEU A 3 -1.36 -5.91 -6.18
CA LEU A 3 -1.53 -5.27 -4.88
C LEU A 3 -1.42 -3.75 -4.97
N ARG A 4 -0.44 -3.24 -5.72
CA ARG A 4 -0.27 -1.81 -5.91
C ARG A 4 -1.49 -1.19 -6.59
N ARG A 5 -2.04 -1.86 -7.59
CA ARG A 5 -3.26 -1.44 -8.27
C ARG A 5 -4.45 -1.41 -7.33
N CYS A 6 -4.61 -2.45 -6.50
CA CYS A 6 -5.66 -2.50 -5.49
C CYS A 6 -5.55 -1.36 -4.49
N VAL A 7 -4.33 -1.02 -4.07
CA VAL A 7 -4.08 0.10 -3.15
C VAL A 7 -4.51 1.43 -3.76
N VAL A 8 -4.18 1.66 -5.03
CA VAL A 8 -4.57 2.90 -5.72
C VAL A 8 -6.08 3.02 -5.83
N VAL A 9 -6.77 1.95 -6.24
CA VAL A 9 -8.23 1.92 -6.34
C VAL A 9 -8.85 2.14 -4.96
N HIS A 10 -8.36 1.45 -3.93
CA HIS A 10 -8.85 1.57 -2.56
C HIS A 10 -8.71 3.00 -2.03
N ARG A 11 -7.58 3.65 -2.31
CA ARG A 11 -7.35 5.05 -1.93
C ARG A 11 -8.39 5.98 -2.54
N TYR A 12 -8.69 5.83 -3.83
CA TYR A 12 -9.75 6.63 -4.47
C TYR A 12 -11.11 6.37 -3.84
N GLN A 13 -11.43 5.13 -3.52
CA GLN A 13 -12.66 4.78 -2.83
C GLN A 13 -12.73 5.45 -1.45
N MET A 14 -11.62 5.48 -0.71
CA MET A 14 -11.55 6.13 0.60
C MET A 14 -11.64 7.65 0.49
N ASP A 15 -11.10 8.26 -0.56
CA ASP A 15 -11.29 9.69 -0.82
C ASP A 15 -12.78 10.03 -0.97
N LEU A 16 -13.56 9.17 -1.59
CA LEU A 16 -15.02 9.32 -1.67
C LEU A 16 -15.70 9.16 -0.32
N ALA A 17 -15.13 8.39 0.59
CA ALA A 17 -15.68 8.16 1.93
C ALA A 17 -15.38 9.30 2.90
N VAL A 18 -14.36 10.12 2.65
CA VAL A 18 -13.95 11.23 3.54
C VAL A 18 -15.11 12.17 3.88
N PRO A 19 -15.94 12.63 2.92
CA PRO A 19 -17.08 13.49 3.24
C PRO A 19 -18.13 12.82 4.15
N LEU A 20 -18.24 11.49 4.12
CA LEU A 20 -19.20 10.74 4.92
C LEU A 20 -18.76 10.60 6.38
N TRP A 21 -17.45 10.43 6.60
CA TRP A 21 -16.88 10.33 7.93
C TRP A 21 -15.45 10.88 7.91
N PRO A 22 -15.28 12.22 8.03
CA PRO A 22 -13.99 12.85 7.77
C PRO A 22 -12.80 12.33 8.59
N ARG A 23 -12.99 12.12 9.89
CA ARG A 23 -11.90 11.63 10.76
C ARG A 23 -11.43 10.24 10.35
N PHE A 24 -12.37 9.33 10.17
CA PHE A 24 -12.09 7.96 9.77
C PHE A 24 -11.53 7.91 8.35
N GLY A 25 -12.15 8.65 7.42
CA GLY A 25 -11.72 8.70 6.02
C GLY A 25 -10.30 9.21 5.87
N LYS A 26 -9.94 10.30 6.54
CA LYS A 26 -8.58 10.85 6.51
C LYS A 26 -7.55 9.90 7.07
N LEU A 27 -7.86 9.24 8.18
CA LEU A 27 -6.97 8.24 8.78
C LEU A 27 -6.75 7.07 7.81
N TRP A 28 -7.80 6.58 7.21
CA TRP A 28 -7.74 5.45 6.28
C TRP A 28 -6.96 5.81 5.01
N VAL A 29 -7.20 6.99 4.44
CA VAL A 29 -6.44 7.50 3.29
C VAL A 29 -4.96 7.60 3.63
N GLY A 30 -4.62 8.08 4.82
CA GLY A 30 -3.25 8.16 5.29
C GLY A 30 -2.57 6.79 5.37
N GLU A 31 -3.28 5.80 5.89
CA GLU A 31 -2.75 4.42 5.97
C GLU A 31 -2.57 3.81 4.56
N ALA A 32 -3.51 4.04 3.65
CA ALA A 32 -3.39 3.58 2.27
C ALA A 32 -2.18 4.24 1.57
N GLN A 33 -1.93 5.53 1.83
CA GLN A 33 -0.76 6.22 1.30
C GLN A 33 0.54 5.64 1.85
N ARG A 34 0.59 5.30 3.14
CA ARG A 34 1.75 4.65 3.74
C ARG A 34 2.05 3.30 3.07
N LEU A 35 1.02 2.51 2.78
CA LEU A 35 1.21 1.26 2.05
C LEU A 35 1.75 1.50 0.64
N ARG A 36 1.21 2.47 -0.06
CA ARG A 36 1.68 2.84 -1.40
C ARG A 36 3.16 3.22 -1.38
N ASP A 37 3.57 4.01 -0.39
CA ASP A 37 4.96 4.45 -0.25
C ASP A 37 5.89 3.25 0.03
N ARG A 38 5.45 2.30 0.87
CA ARG A 38 6.20 1.07 1.13
C ARG A 38 6.35 0.22 -0.12
N LEU A 39 5.30 0.07 -0.92
CA LEU A 39 5.35 -0.68 -2.17
C LEU A 39 6.26 0.00 -3.19
N GLY A 40 6.27 1.33 -3.24
CA GLY A 40 7.20 2.10 -4.05
C GLY A 40 8.65 1.81 -3.67
N THR A 41 8.96 1.79 -2.38
CA THR A 41 10.29 1.44 -1.87
C THR A 41 10.68 0.01 -2.25
N CYS A 42 9.76 -0.95 -2.12
CA CYS A 42 10.00 -2.34 -2.54
C CYS A 42 10.32 -2.43 -4.04
N GLN A 43 9.63 -1.65 -4.85
CA GLN A 43 9.88 -1.60 -6.30
C GLN A 43 11.26 -1.01 -6.61
N ASP A 44 11.67 0.05 -5.92
CA ASP A 44 12.98 0.66 -6.07
C ASP A 44 14.09 -0.32 -5.69
N ILE A 45 13.89 -1.10 -4.63
CA ILE A 45 14.83 -2.14 -4.21
C ILE A 45 14.93 -3.24 -5.29
N ALA A 46 13.80 -3.65 -5.87
CA ALA A 46 13.79 -4.64 -6.96
C ALA A 46 14.54 -4.13 -8.18
N MET A 47 14.41 -2.86 -8.52
CA MET A 47 15.18 -2.23 -9.60
C MET A 47 16.67 -2.25 -9.31
N LEU A 48 17.08 -1.95 -8.07
CA LEU A 48 18.48 -2.01 -7.64
C LEU A 48 19.03 -3.43 -7.75
N GLU A 49 18.26 -4.44 -7.32
CA GLU A 49 18.62 -5.84 -7.47
C GLU A 49 18.84 -6.21 -8.95
N GLY A 50 18.01 -5.69 -9.85
CA GLY A 50 18.17 -5.87 -11.29
C GLY A 50 19.48 -5.30 -11.83
N LEU A 51 19.92 -4.16 -11.30
CA LEU A 51 21.20 -3.54 -11.68
C LEU A 51 22.41 -4.36 -11.21
N MET A 52 22.25 -5.17 -10.16
CA MET A 52 23.29 -6.07 -9.63
C MET A 52 23.30 -7.43 -10.32
N ALA A 53 22.34 -7.71 -11.20
CA ALA A 53 22.27 -8.98 -11.93
C ALA A 53 23.50 -9.19 -12.82
N PRO A 54 23.81 -10.44 -13.24
CA PRO A 54 24.91 -10.70 -14.17
C PRO A 54 24.83 -9.78 -15.39
N HIS A 55 25.93 -9.19 -15.77
CA HIS A 55 26.05 -8.21 -16.86
C HIS A 55 25.37 -6.85 -16.59
N GLY A 56 24.85 -6.63 -15.39
CA GLY A 56 24.32 -5.34 -14.99
C GLY A 56 25.41 -4.34 -14.59
N PRO A 57 25.05 -3.03 -14.51
CA PRO A 57 26.03 -1.97 -14.17
C PRO A 57 26.68 -2.14 -12.80
N LEU A 58 25.99 -2.78 -11.84
CA LEU A 58 26.47 -2.95 -10.47
C LEU A 58 26.88 -4.38 -10.14
N THR A 59 27.05 -5.25 -11.14
CA THR A 59 27.51 -6.64 -10.95
C THR A 59 28.78 -6.73 -10.12
N ARG A 60 29.69 -5.82 -10.33
CA ARG A 60 30.97 -5.68 -9.64
C ARG A 60 30.81 -5.58 -8.11
N TRP A 61 29.73 -4.99 -7.64
CA TRP A 61 29.44 -4.72 -6.22
C TRP A 61 28.47 -5.73 -5.60
N ARG A 62 27.98 -6.68 -6.39
CA ARG A 62 26.94 -7.61 -6.00
C ARG A 62 27.21 -8.30 -4.67
N HIS A 63 28.38 -8.86 -4.48
CA HIS A 63 28.70 -9.62 -3.27
C HIS A 63 28.71 -8.76 -1.99
N ARG A 64 28.96 -7.46 -2.12
CA ARG A 64 28.90 -6.50 -1.00
C ARG A 64 27.50 -5.97 -0.76
N LEU A 65 26.77 -5.69 -1.83
CA LEU A 65 25.46 -5.04 -1.77
C LEU A 65 24.31 -6.02 -1.55
N ALA A 66 24.37 -7.22 -2.09
CA ALA A 66 23.27 -8.17 -2.04
C ALA A 66 22.76 -8.48 -0.63
N PRO A 67 23.60 -8.74 0.37
CA PRO A 67 23.10 -8.98 1.73
C PRO A 67 22.39 -7.76 2.34
N LEU A 68 22.90 -6.56 2.09
CA LEU A 68 22.33 -5.32 2.59
C LEU A 68 20.99 -5.02 1.93
N VAL A 69 20.91 -5.20 0.61
CA VAL A 69 19.69 -5.00 -0.16
C VAL A 69 18.63 -6.02 0.24
N ALA A 70 19.00 -7.29 0.40
CA ALA A 70 18.10 -8.34 0.84
C ALA A 70 17.52 -8.06 2.23
N ALA A 71 18.33 -7.57 3.17
CA ALA A 71 17.88 -7.19 4.51
C ALA A 71 16.88 -6.03 4.46
N ARG A 72 17.14 -5.01 3.67
CA ARG A 72 16.22 -3.87 3.48
C ARG A 72 14.92 -4.30 2.83
N ARG A 73 15.00 -5.16 1.82
CA ARG A 73 13.82 -5.72 1.16
C ARG A 73 12.93 -6.45 2.15
N ALA A 74 13.50 -7.32 2.98
CA ALA A 74 12.74 -8.08 3.98
C ALA A 74 11.98 -7.15 4.93
N VAL A 75 12.60 -6.07 5.41
CA VAL A 75 11.97 -5.08 6.29
C VAL A 75 10.78 -4.41 5.60
N HIS A 76 10.96 -3.94 4.38
CA HIS A 76 9.90 -3.21 3.66
C HIS A 76 8.76 -4.13 3.20
N VAL A 77 9.07 -5.35 2.76
CA VAL A 77 8.06 -6.35 2.41
C VAL A 77 7.22 -6.73 3.63
N ALA A 78 7.85 -6.98 4.77
CA ALA A 78 7.13 -7.30 6.01
C ALA A 78 6.22 -6.15 6.45
N ALA A 79 6.70 -4.90 6.39
CA ALA A 79 5.91 -3.72 6.72
C ALA A 79 4.72 -3.54 5.77
N ALA A 80 4.93 -3.71 4.46
CA ALA A 80 3.88 -3.63 3.46
C ALA A 80 2.83 -4.72 3.67
N SER A 81 3.25 -5.94 3.96
CA SER A 81 2.34 -7.07 4.21
C SER A 81 1.46 -6.82 5.42
N ARG A 82 2.00 -6.29 6.51
CA ARG A 82 1.22 -5.93 7.70
C ARG A 82 0.18 -4.84 7.42
N LEU A 83 0.57 -3.80 6.70
CA LEU A 83 -0.35 -2.72 6.31
C LEU A 83 -1.45 -3.22 5.38
N ALA A 84 -1.09 -4.04 4.38
CA ALA A 84 -2.05 -4.64 3.46
C ALA A 84 -3.06 -5.53 4.19
N ALA A 85 -2.59 -6.35 5.13
CA ALA A 85 -3.47 -7.21 5.92
C ALA A 85 -4.50 -6.42 6.71
N ARG A 86 -4.13 -5.26 7.24
CA ARG A 86 -5.06 -4.38 7.96
C ARG A 86 -6.03 -3.68 7.02
N LEU A 87 -5.54 -3.09 5.93
CA LEU A 87 -6.36 -2.32 5.00
C LEU A 87 -7.37 -3.20 4.26
N PHE A 88 -6.99 -4.43 3.93
CA PHE A 88 -7.82 -5.36 3.17
C PHE A 88 -8.40 -6.49 4.01
N ALA A 89 -8.43 -6.33 5.34
CA ALA A 89 -9.09 -7.28 6.24
C ALA A 89 -10.58 -7.39 5.95
N GLU A 90 -11.21 -6.30 5.57
CA GLU A 90 -12.62 -6.26 5.19
C GLU A 90 -12.79 -6.62 3.72
N LYS A 91 -13.72 -7.54 3.43
CA LYS A 91 -14.02 -7.91 2.05
C LYS A 91 -14.73 -6.77 1.30
N PRO A 92 -14.59 -6.69 -0.04
CA PRO A 92 -15.19 -5.60 -0.83
C PRO A 92 -16.69 -5.43 -0.60
N ARG A 93 -17.45 -6.52 -0.43
CA ARG A 93 -18.90 -6.45 -0.14
C ARG A 93 -19.18 -5.76 1.19
N ALA A 94 -18.43 -6.13 2.22
CA ALA A 94 -18.61 -5.56 3.56
C ALA A 94 -18.23 -4.08 3.55
N PHE A 95 -17.16 -3.73 2.88
CA PHE A 95 -16.74 -2.34 2.70
C PHE A 95 -17.81 -1.51 1.99
N ARG A 96 -18.36 -2.03 0.90
CA ARG A 96 -19.44 -1.38 0.16
C ARG A 96 -20.69 -1.16 1.03
N ARG A 97 -21.09 -2.17 1.79
CA ARG A 97 -22.23 -2.06 2.72
C ARG A 97 -22.00 -0.96 3.74
N ARG A 98 -20.78 -0.89 4.27
CA ARG A 98 -20.43 0.14 5.24
C ARG A 98 -20.50 1.54 4.65
N LEU A 99 -20.01 1.73 3.43
CA LEU A 99 -20.10 3.02 2.73
C LEU A 99 -21.55 3.43 2.49
N LEU A 100 -22.40 2.49 2.06
CA LEU A 100 -23.81 2.77 1.85
C LEU A 100 -24.50 3.14 3.16
N ALA A 101 -24.23 2.43 4.25
CA ALA A 101 -24.80 2.72 5.56
C ALA A 101 -24.34 4.10 6.07
N LEU A 102 -23.07 4.46 5.88
CA LEU A 102 -22.55 5.79 6.23
C LEU A 102 -23.22 6.89 5.41
N GLY A 103 -23.46 6.63 4.12
CA GLY A 103 -24.16 7.57 3.25
C GLY A 103 -25.59 7.82 3.71
N GLU A 104 -26.32 6.77 4.06
CA GLU A 104 -27.68 6.87 4.61
C GLU A 104 -27.69 7.65 5.92
N SER A 105 -26.78 7.33 6.83
CA SER A 105 -26.65 8.03 8.12
C SER A 105 -26.32 9.52 7.94
N ALA A 106 -25.43 9.85 7.03
CA ALA A 106 -25.09 11.24 6.73
C ALA A 106 -26.27 12.01 6.12
N HIS A 107 -27.05 11.34 5.25
CA HIS A 107 -28.23 11.92 4.63
C HIS A 107 -29.34 12.16 5.67
N ASP A 108 -29.56 11.22 6.56
CA ASP A 108 -30.58 11.31 7.62
C ASP A 108 -30.23 12.40 8.65
N ALA A 109 -28.97 12.76 8.81
CA ALA A 109 -28.55 13.80 9.72
C ALA A 109 -28.79 15.22 9.19
N ASP A 110 -28.99 15.36 7.91
CA ASP A 110 -29.30 16.63 7.25
C ASP A 110 -30.82 16.86 7.22
#